data_247c7147c0057d1b45f671a721d885fd
#
_entry.id   247c7147c0057d1b45f671a721d885fd
#
_cell.length_a   1.000
_cell.length_b   1.000
_cell.length_c   1.000
_cell.angle_alpha   90.00
_cell.angle_beta   90.00
_cell.angle_gamma   90.00
#
_symmetry.space_group_name_H-M   'P 1'
#
loop_
_entity.id
_entity.type
_entity.pdbx_description
1 polymer ?
#
loop_
_entity_poly.entity_id
_entity_poly.type
_entity_poly.pdbx_seq_one_letter_code
_entity_poly.pdbx_strand_id
1 'polypeptide(L)'
;MIINRRRFLGGTLGSSLIAAARPSGAVVVLDSTWRAEGGRPGRESEGFGAHIRLANQPQFASLVAMSGDRGESWGIGSGTWIGNVGGRGHILTAGHVFGEGEGARTFLYRSNRGTVHYARHVEFHPLWNGDVHEREGYDLALVTLATPVTDAGPPPALFEGQIEVGDRVVMIGFGGRGIASVGEHEEYHRHSDKAAAENIVNDVEDAEHPVPHDGNAGNWFSVKLRHESEGALRLEGILGGGDSGGSTWLRVGDDWAIAGVNSNGNGDERYGSESFFAQVSGVQEWIAERVPGVRFLG
;
A
#
# COMPACT_ATOMS: atom_id res chain seq x y z
N MET A 1 31.67 51.87 18.02
CA MET A 1 30.85 51.55 16.84
C MET A 1 30.08 50.26 17.16
N ILE A 2 28.85 50.38 17.59
CA ILE A 2 28.04 49.30 18.16
C ILE A 2 27.12 48.83 17.06
N ILE A 3 27.25 47.56 16.64
CA ILE A 3 26.37 46.94 15.67
C ILE A 3 25.35 46.08 16.41
N ASN A 4 24.11 46.50 16.29
CA ASN A 4 22.93 45.94 16.88
C ASN A 4 22.47 44.69 16.11
N ARG A 5 22.50 43.50 16.73
CA ARG A 5 21.92 42.27 16.18
C ARG A 5 20.45 42.16 16.60
N ARG A 6 19.55 42.48 15.71
CA ARG A 6 18.14 42.15 15.86
C ARG A 6 17.94 40.65 15.55
N ARG A 7 17.53 39.90 16.56
CA ARG A 7 17.00 38.53 16.42
C ARG A 7 15.59 38.63 15.83
N PHE A 8 15.39 38.03 14.67
CA PHE A 8 14.07 37.68 14.18
C PHE A 8 13.71 36.28 14.73
N LEU A 9 12.78 36.25 15.68
CA LEU A 9 12.04 35.07 16.08
C LEU A 9 10.82 35.00 15.17
N GLY A 10 10.92 34.21 14.11
CA GLY A 10 9.80 33.77 13.29
C GLY A 10 9.44 32.34 13.67
N GLY A 11 8.58 32.18 14.67
CA GLY A 11 7.96 30.88 14.96
C GLY A 11 6.86 30.62 13.96
N THR A 12 7.10 29.75 13.01
CA THR A 12 6.04 29.07 12.27
C THR A 12 5.58 27.91 13.13
N LEU A 13 4.42 28.07 13.76
CA LEU A 13 3.64 26.97 14.32
C LEU A 13 3.19 26.10 13.15
N GLY A 14 3.94 25.04 12.87
CA GLY A 14 3.49 23.94 12.05
C GLY A 14 2.33 23.26 12.77
N SER A 15 1.11 23.53 12.35
CA SER A 15 -0.06 22.77 12.76
C SER A 15 0.07 21.38 12.13
N SER A 16 0.57 20.42 12.91
CA SER A 16 0.40 19.00 12.61
C SER A 16 -1.09 18.71 12.62
N LEU A 17 -1.70 18.66 11.45
CA LEU A 17 -3.03 18.06 11.28
C LEU A 17 -2.88 16.59 11.61
N ILE A 18 -3.20 16.20 12.83
CA ILE A 18 -3.55 14.83 13.16
C ILE A 18 -4.79 14.54 12.31
N ALA A 19 -4.59 13.85 11.21
CA ALA A 19 -5.70 13.34 10.41
C ALA A 19 -6.53 12.46 11.33
N ALA A 20 -7.77 12.87 11.60
CA ALA A 20 -8.71 12.04 12.33
C ALA A 20 -8.80 10.69 11.58
N ALA A 21 -8.67 9.59 12.33
CA ALA A 21 -8.76 8.24 11.79
C ALA A 21 -10.04 8.12 10.96
N ARG A 22 -9.88 8.00 9.63
CA ARG A 22 -11.00 7.83 8.71
C ARG A 22 -11.41 6.36 8.71
N PRO A 23 -12.71 6.05 8.59
CA PRO A 23 -13.16 4.67 8.51
C PRO A 23 -12.59 3.99 7.25
N SER A 24 -12.10 2.77 7.41
CA SER A 24 -11.39 1.99 6.40
C SER A 24 -12.32 1.26 5.41
N GLY A 25 -11.95 1.26 4.20
CA GLY A 25 -12.41 0.46 3.06
C GLY A 25 -11.33 0.58 1.99
N ALA A 26 -11.20 -0.25 0.97
CA ALA A 26 -10.07 -0.24 0.05
C ALA A 26 -10.48 0.06 -1.39
N VAL A 27 -9.60 0.72 -2.14
CA VAL A 27 -9.56 1.02 -3.57
C VAL A 27 -10.67 1.94 -4.14
N VAL A 28 -10.28 2.82 -5.05
CA VAL A 28 -11.19 3.57 -5.93
C VAL A 28 -11.36 2.82 -7.24
N VAL A 29 -12.60 2.57 -7.62
CA VAL A 29 -12.97 1.65 -8.70
C VAL A 29 -13.77 2.32 -9.81
N LEU A 30 -13.94 1.65 -10.95
CA LEU A 30 -14.76 2.16 -12.05
C LEU A 30 -16.22 2.33 -11.65
N ASP A 31 -16.84 3.40 -12.08
CA ASP A 31 -18.28 3.68 -11.94
C ASP A 31 -19.16 2.54 -12.49
N SER A 32 -18.77 2.00 -13.63
CA SER A 32 -19.50 0.94 -14.32
C SER A 32 -19.53 -0.35 -13.49
N THR A 33 -18.40 -0.75 -12.92
CA THR A 33 -18.32 -1.94 -12.06
C THR A 33 -19.07 -1.72 -10.75
N TRP A 34 -18.92 -0.57 -10.13
CA TRP A 34 -19.65 -0.21 -8.92
C TRP A 34 -21.17 -0.30 -9.12
N ARG A 35 -21.71 0.28 -10.23
CA ARG A 35 -23.14 0.18 -10.56
C ARG A 35 -23.59 -1.26 -10.81
N ALA A 36 -22.77 -2.04 -11.53
CA ALA A 36 -23.08 -3.44 -11.85
C ALA A 36 -23.15 -4.32 -10.60
N GLU A 37 -22.40 -3.98 -9.54
CA GLU A 37 -22.39 -4.67 -8.25
C GLU A 37 -23.48 -4.13 -7.27
N GLY A 38 -24.34 -3.21 -7.73
CA GLY A 38 -25.50 -2.72 -6.95
C GLY A 38 -25.31 -1.35 -6.30
N GLY A 39 -24.17 -0.69 -6.52
CA GLY A 39 -23.90 0.66 -6.04
C GLY A 39 -24.85 1.68 -6.68
N ARG A 40 -25.39 2.58 -5.87
CA ARG A 40 -26.29 3.65 -6.30
C ARG A 40 -26.42 4.72 -5.23
N PRO A 41 -26.95 5.92 -5.53
CA PRO A 41 -27.23 6.95 -4.53
C PRO A 41 -28.05 6.41 -3.34
N GLY A 42 -27.56 6.63 -2.12
CA GLY A 42 -28.11 6.11 -0.86
C GLY A 42 -27.70 4.66 -0.54
N ARG A 43 -26.84 4.03 -1.38
CA ARG A 43 -26.26 2.70 -1.18
C ARG A 43 -24.84 2.65 -1.75
N GLU A 44 -24.06 3.68 -1.50
CA GLU A 44 -22.73 3.89 -2.07
C GLU A 44 -21.78 2.75 -1.70
N SER A 45 -21.81 2.28 -0.46
CA SER A 45 -20.94 1.21 0.05
C SER A 45 -21.27 -0.19 -0.47
N GLU A 46 -22.40 -0.40 -1.14
CA GLU A 46 -22.84 -1.74 -1.58
C GLU A 46 -22.15 -2.17 -2.91
N GLY A 47 -21.64 -1.24 -3.71
CA GLY A 47 -21.12 -1.49 -5.06
C GLY A 47 -19.73 -2.14 -5.15
N PHE A 48 -19.16 -2.65 -4.05
CA PHE A 48 -17.78 -3.16 -4.02
C PHE A 48 -17.69 -4.71 -3.93
N GLY A 49 -18.78 -5.41 -4.12
CA GLY A 49 -18.85 -6.86 -3.94
C GLY A 49 -17.81 -7.64 -4.76
N ALA A 50 -17.58 -7.29 -6.02
CA ALA A 50 -16.58 -7.95 -6.87
C ALA A 50 -15.15 -7.71 -6.38
N HIS A 51 -14.83 -6.50 -5.94
CA HIS A 51 -13.51 -6.11 -5.43
C HIS A 51 -13.21 -6.77 -4.08
N ILE A 52 -14.24 -6.92 -3.21
CA ILE A 52 -14.14 -7.67 -1.95
C ILE A 52 -13.92 -9.16 -2.23
N ARG A 53 -14.64 -9.74 -3.21
CA ARG A 53 -14.42 -11.16 -3.61
C ARG A 53 -13.02 -11.38 -4.16
N LEU A 54 -12.51 -10.45 -4.97
CA LEU A 54 -11.13 -10.50 -5.47
C LEU A 54 -10.14 -10.51 -4.30
N ALA A 55 -10.27 -9.58 -3.35
CA ALA A 55 -9.40 -9.48 -2.19
C ALA A 55 -9.42 -10.73 -1.28
N ASN A 56 -10.54 -11.46 -1.26
CA ASN A 56 -10.70 -12.65 -0.42
C ASN A 56 -10.26 -13.96 -1.09
N GLN A 57 -9.62 -13.90 -2.24
CA GLN A 57 -9.01 -15.09 -2.84
C GLN A 57 -7.86 -15.62 -1.95
N PRO A 58 -7.65 -16.95 -1.89
CA PRO A 58 -6.73 -17.57 -0.94
C PRO A 58 -5.29 -17.07 -0.98
N GLN A 59 -4.77 -16.73 -2.17
CA GLN A 59 -3.42 -16.22 -2.35
C GLN A 59 -3.18 -14.89 -1.62
N PHE A 60 -4.22 -14.11 -1.35
CA PHE A 60 -4.17 -12.81 -0.68
C PHE A 60 -4.47 -12.87 0.83
N ALA A 61 -4.39 -14.06 1.43
CA ALA A 61 -4.71 -14.25 2.84
C ALA A 61 -3.72 -13.60 3.81
N SER A 62 -2.49 -13.31 3.34
CA SER A 62 -1.40 -12.75 4.14
C SER A 62 -1.50 -11.23 4.41
N LEU A 63 -2.47 -10.55 3.78
CA LEU A 63 -2.71 -9.13 4.04
C LEU A 63 -3.19 -8.89 5.47
N VAL A 64 -2.65 -7.87 6.14
CA VAL A 64 -3.02 -7.45 7.50
C VAL A 64 -3.44 -5.98 7.52
N ALA A 65 -4.43 -5.66 8.36
CA ALA A 65 -4.82 -4.29 8.64
C ALA A 65 -3.95 -3.70 9.73
N MET A 66 -3.60 -2.42 9.61
CA MET A 66 -2.87 -1.66 10.63
C MET A 66 -3.80 -0.77 11.45
N SER A 67 -3.46 -0.59 12.73
CA SER A 67 -4.05 0.37 13.64
C SER A 67 -2.93 1.17 14.32
N GLY A 68 -3.05 2.50 14.35
CA GLY A 68 -2.14 3.39 15.08
C GLY A 68 -2.69 3.86 16.41
N ASP A 69 -3.96 3.56 16.72
CA ASP A 69 -4.71 4.01 17.90
C ASP A 69 -5.02 2.87 18.87
N ARG A 70 -4.15 1.87 18.93
CA ARG A 70 -4.26 0.70 19.81
C ARG A 70 -5.47 -0.20 19.53
N GLY A 71 -5.96 -0.20 18.29
CA GLY A 71 -7.04 -1.07 17.85
C GLY A 71 -8.44 -0.46 17.95
N GLU A 72 -8.55 0.83 18.24
CA GLU A 72 -9.82 1.55 18.20
C GLU A 72 -10.32 1.69 16.77
N SER A 73 -9.42 1.97 15.82
CA SER A 73 -9.69 1.95 14.38
C SER A 73 -8.67 1.09 13.63
N TRP A 74 -9.08 0.56 12.48
CA TRP A 74 -8.27 -0.29 11.62
C TRP A 74 -8.28 0.23 10.18
N GLY A 75 -7.17 -0.01 9.45
CA GLY A 75 -7.03 0.42 8.06
C GLY A 75 -6.48 1.84 7.90
N ILE A 76 -5.78 2.36 8.91
CA ILE A 76 -4.95 3.57 8.74
C ILE A 76 -3.79 3.30 7.79
N GLY A 77 -3.45 2.04 7.62
CA GLY A 77 -2.49 1.46 6.71
C GLY A 77 -2.74 -0.03 6.57
N SER A 78 -2.00 -0.63 5.68
CA SER A 78 -2.02 -2.05 5.35
C SER A 78 -0.61 -2.62 5.48
N GLY A 79 -0.48 -3.94 5.51
CA GLY A 79 0.78 -4.65 5.44
C GLY A 79 0.59 -6.06 4.95
N THR A 80 1.67 -6.75 4.62
CA THR A 80 1.60 -8.14 4.20
C THR A 80 2.56 -8.99 5.03
N TRP A 81 2.04 -9.99 5.72
CA TRP A 81 2.87 -10.97 6.39
C TRP A 81 3.61 -11.82 5.36
N ILE A 82 4.95 -11.85 5.46
CA ILE A 82 5.83 -12.52 4.50
C ILE A 82 6.57 -13.74 5.08
N GLY A 83 6.41 -14.03 6.37
CA GLY A 83 6.99 -15.21 7.00
C GLY A 83 7.24 -15.05 8.48
N ASN A 84 7.63 -16.18 9.11
CA ASN A 84 8.03 -16.22 10.51
C ASN A 84 9.51 -16.61 10.61
N VAL A 85 10.30 -15.83 11.37
CA VAL A 85 11.71 -16.12 11.65
C VAL A 85 11.96 -16.02 13.16
N GLY A 86 12.64 -16.98 13.74
CA GLY A 86 12.96 -16.99 15.16
C GLY A 86 11.72 -16.90 16.08
N GLY A 87 10.57 -17.47 15.66
CA GLY A 87 9.32 -17.44 16.41
C GLY A 87 8.58 -16.11 16.35
N ARG A 88 8.88 -15.26 15.37
CA ARG A 88 8.27 -13.94 15.17
C ARG A 88 7.79 -13.75 13.75
N GLY A 89 6.64 -13.12 13.58
CA GLY A 89 6.12 -12.72 12.27
C GLY A 89 6.86 -11.51 11.72
N HIS A 90 6.98 -11.46 10.40
CA HIS A 90 7.52 -10.31 9.67
C HIS A 90 6.49 -9.79 8.69
N ILE A 91 6.26 -8.48 8.73
CA ILE A 91 5.33 -7.78 7.85
C ILE A 91 6.12 -6.82 6.97
N LEU A 92 5.90 -6.90 5.67
CA LEU A 92 6.33 -5.90 4.70
C LEU A 92 5.25 -4.85 4.57
N THR A 93 5.63 -3.57 4.63
CA THR A 93 4.72 -2.41 4.56
C THR A 93 5.45 -1.18 4.04
N ALA A 94 4.75 -0.06 3.85
CA ALA A 94 5.34 1.22 3.47
C ALA A 94 5.98 1.94 4.67
N GLY A 95 7.04 2.70 4.41
CA GLY A 95 7.75 3.47 5.43
C GLY A 95 6.94 4.65 5.96
N HIS A 96 6.26 5.36 5.08
CA HIS A 96 5.51 6.58 5.42
C HIS A 96 4.33 6.36 6.38
N VAL A 97 3.82 5.13 6.52
CA VAL A 97 2.69 4.83 7.42
C VAL A 97 3.03 5.05 8.89
N PHE A 98 4.32 5.16 9.23
CA PHE A 98 4.78 5.32 10.61
C PHE A 98 4.93 6.80 11.04
N GLY A 99 4.80 7.76 10.14
CA GLY A 99 4.97 9.18 10.45
C GLY A 99 6.35 9.54 11.05
N GLU A 100 6.57 10.81 11.30
CA GLU A 100 7.77 11.27 12.02
C GLU A 100 7.61 11.06 13.53
N GLY A 101 8.39 10.14 14.09
CA GLY A 101 8.58 10.00 15.55
C GLY A 101 7.59 9.10 16.28
N GLU A 102 6.69 8.43 15.61
CA GLU A 102 5.85 7.40 16.23
C GLU A 102 6.64 6.10 16.41
N GLY A 103 6.83 5.68 17.66
CA GLY A 103 7.54 4.44 17.96
C GLY A 103 6.75 3.21 17.50
N ALA A 104 7.43 2.24 16.91
CA ALA A 104 6.88 0.96 16.43
C ALA A 104 5.88 0.28 17.39
N ARG A 105 5.98 0.56 18.68
CA ARG A 105 5.20 -0.10 19.75
C ARG A 105 3.75 0.35 19.84
N THR A 106 3.33 1.40 19.12
CA THR A 106 1.95 1.88 19.11
C THR A 106 1.11 1.18 18.05
N PHE A 107 1.76 0.59 17.05
CA PHE A 107 1.06 -0.06 15.94
C PHE A 107 0.68 -1.51 16.25
N LEU A 108 -0.57 -1.81 15.89
CA LEU A 108 -1.13 -3.16 15.91
C LEU A 108 -1.42 -3.63 14.49
N TYR A 109 -1.35 -4.94 14.31
CA TYR A 109 -1.64 -5.60 13.04
C TYR A 109 -2.69 -6.67 13.26
N ARG A 110 -3.75 -6.64 12.47
CA ARG A 110 -4.83 -7.63 12.53
C ARG A 110 -4.78 -8.51 11.29
N SER A 111 -4.61 -9.81 11.51
CA SER A 111 -4.66 -10.80 10.45
C SER A 111 -6.04 -10.89 9.81
N ASN A 112 -6.12 -11.51 8.63
CA ASN A 112 -7.37 -11.74 7.92
C ASN A 112 -8.41 -12.57 8.73
N ARG A 113 -7.97 -13.30 9.76
CA ARG A 113 -8.85 -14.05 10.68
C ARG A 113 -9.13 -13.34 11.99
N GLY A 114 -8.66 -12.13 12.15
CA GLY A 114 -8.95 -11.26 13.30
C GLY A 114 -7.94 -11.34 14.44
N THR A 115 -6.88 -12.16 14.35
CA THR A 115 -5.84 -12.19 15.38
C THR A 115 -5.06 -10.89 15.37
N VAL A 116 -4.87 -10.30 16.56
CA VAL A 116 -4.14 -9.05 16.75
C VAL A 116 -2.70 -9.34 17.18
N HIS A 117 -1.75 -8.74 16.49
CA HIS A 117 -0.32 -8.84 16.73
C HIS A 117 0.25 -7.47 17.07
N TYR A 118 1.24 -7.44 17.97
CA TYR A 118 1.94 -6.23 18.39
C TYR A 118 3.26 -6.10 17.65
N ALA A 119 3.57 -4.92 17.17
CA ALA A 119 4.89 -4.62 16.64
C ALA A 119 5.94 -4.62 17.78
N ARG A 120 7.09 -5.22 17.51
CA ARG A 120 8.25 -5.18 18.38
C ARG A 120 9.32 -4.22 17.86
N HIS A 121 9.52 -4.20 16.55
CA HIS A 121 10.52 -3.41 15.88
C HIS A 121 10.04 -3.06 14.47
N VAL A 122 10.40 -1.86 14.01
CA VAL A 122 10.25 -1.43 12.62
C VAL A 122 11.63 -1.07 12.11
N GLU A 123 11.96 -1.56 10.95
CA GLU A 123 13.19 -1.25 10.22
C GLU A 123 12.81 -0.67 8.86
N PHE A 124 13.21 0.56 8.61
CA PHE A 124 13.03 1.21 7.31
C PHE A 124 14.10 0.76 6.33
N HIS A 125 13.76 0.73 5.05
CA HIS A 125 14.77 0.53 4.01
C HIS A 125 15.84 1.64 4.09
N PRO A 126 17.15 1.33 3.96
CA PRO A 126 18.21 2.33 4.13
C PRO A 126 18.15 3.53 3.19
N LEU A 127 17.52 3.37 2.02
CA LEU A 127 17.32 4.44 1.04
C LEU A 127 15.99 5.19 1.22
N TRP A 128 15.15 4.82 2.19
CA TRP A 128 13.95 5.59 2.52
C TRP A 128 14.34 6.92 3.17
N ASN A 129 14.00 8.03 2.50
CA ASN A 129 14.37 9.39 2.91
C ASN A 129 13.29 10.13 3.72
N GLY A 130 12.11 9.51 3.90
CA GLY A 130 10.97 10.11 4.63
C GLY A 130 10.00 10.88 3.75
N ASP A 131 10.24 11.03 2.44
CA ASP A 131 9.35 11.73 1.52
C ASP A 131 8.76 10.80 0.45
N VAL A 132 7.43 10.64 0.49
CA VAL A 132 6.68 9.83 -0.49
C VAL A 132 6.55 10.51 -1.87
N HIS A 133 6.80 11.81 -1.94
CA HIS A 133 6.69 12.58 -3.17
C HIS A 133 7.99 12.58 -3.98
N GLU A 134 9.11 12.28 -3.33
CA GLU A 134 10.34 11.98 -4.04
C GLU A 134 10.22 10.55 -4.61
N ARG A 135 10.11 10.44 -5.92
CA ARG A 135 9.88 9.18 -6.65
C ARG A 135 11.12 8.30 -6.69
N GLU A 136 11.69 7.99 -5.53
CA GLU A 136 12.83 7.08 -5.41
C GLU A 136 12.39 5.61 -5.27
N GLY A 137 11.13 5.37 -4.85
CA GLY A 137 10.54 4.03 -4.77
C GLY A 137 11.10 3.14 -3.66
N TYR A 138 11.66 3.74 -2.60
CA TYR A 138 12.17 3.03 -1.42
C TYR A 138 11.30 3.22 -0.18
N ASP A 139 10.04 3.58 -0.37
CA ASP A 139 9.04 3.70 0.70
C ASP A 139 8.66 2.31 1.25
N LEU A 140 9.59 1.72 1.96
CA LEU A 140 9.53 0.35 2.45
C LEU A 140 9.96 0.23 3.91
N ALA A 141 9.23 -0.58 4.67
CA ALA A 141 9.58 -0.96 6.02
C ALA A 141 9.29 -2.45 6.29
N LEU A 142 10.12 -3.06 7.13
CA LEU A 142 9.89 -4.37 7.71
C LEU A 142 9.54 -4.26 9.18
N VAL A 143 8.43 -4.87 9.56
CA VAL A 143 7.97 -4.93 10.95
C VAL A 143 8.19 -6.32 11.50
N THR A 144 8.94 -6.40 12.60
CA THR A 144 9.03 -7.63 13.39
C THR A 144 7.95 -7.62 14.47
N LEU A 145 7.09 -8.62 14.46
CA LEU A 145 6.03 -8.82 15.46
C LEU A 145 6.57 -9.46 16.75
N ALA A 146 5.82 -9.32 17.83
CA ALA A 146 6.15 -9.98 19.11
C ALA A 146 5.94 -11.50 19.06
N THR A 147 5.02 -11.97 18.22
CA THR A 147 4.60 -13.38 18.08
C THR A 147 4.59 -13.82 16.62
N PRO A 148 4.67 -15.14 16.34
CA PRO A 148 4.49 -15.62 14.97
C PRO A 148 3.04 -15.42 14.49
N VAL A 149 2.86 -15.28 13.17
CA VAL A 149 1.55 -15.33 12.52
C VAL A 149 1.29 -16.77 12.08
N THR A 150 0.14 -17.30 12.44
CA THR A 150 -0.21 -18.72 12.19
C THR A 150 -1.54 -18.91 11.46
N ASP A 151 -2.23 -17.82 11.18
CA ASP A 151 -3.60 -17.82 10.61
C ASP A 151 -3.72 -17.08 9.27
N ALA A 152 -2.59 -16.78 8.61
CA ALA A 152 -2.53 -16.07 7.33
C ALA A 152 -2.25 -16.99 6.11
N GLY A 153 -2.41 -18.31 6.27
CA GLY A 153 -2.07 -19.28 5.22
C GLY A 153 -0.57 -19.49 5.07
N PRO A 154 -0.09 -20.00 3.92
CA PRO A 154 1.33 -20.09 3.64
C PRO A 154 1.91 -18.69 3.38
N PRO A 155 3.21 -18.46 3.68
CA PRO A 155 3.88 -17.22 3.31
C PRO A 155 3.84 -17.03 1.78
N PRO A 156 3.55 -15.82 1.31
CA PRO A 156 3.57 -15.51 -0.11
C PRO A 156 4.98 -15.60 -0.68
N ALA A 157 5.09 -15.74 -2.01
CA ALA A 157 6.33 -15.48 -2.71
C ALA A 157 6.46 -13.99 -3.01
N LEU A 158 7.70 -13.51 -3.12
CA LEU A 158 8.06 -12.19 -3.58
C LEU A 158 8.53 -12.29 -5.04
N PHE A 159 8.21 -11.29 -5.85
CA PHE A 159 8.64 -11.25 -7.24
C PHE A 159 10.10 -10.81 -7.32
N GLU A 160 10.91 -11.60 -8.04
CA GLU A 160 12.33 -11.31 -8.27
C GLU A 160 12.66 -10.95 -9.71
N GLY A 161 11.65 -11.04 -10.60
CA GLY A 161 11.81 -10.69 -12.00
C GLY A 161 11.68 -9.19 -12.26
N GLN A 162 11.64 -8.84 -13.52
CA GLN A 162 11.50 -7.47 -13.99
C GLN A 162 10.03 -7.14 -14.21
N ILE A 163 9.58 -5.98 -13.72
CA ILE A 163 8.24 -5.46 -14.00
C ILE A 163 8.31 -4.67 -15.30
N GLU A 164 7.35 -4.92 -16.18
CA GLU A 164 7.29 -4.24 -17.47
C GLU A 164 5.99 -3.43 -17.63
N VAL A 165 6.06 -2.36 -18.40
CA VAL A 165 4.86 -1.63 -18.84
C VAL A 165 3.95 -2.58 -19.62
N GLY A 166 2.69 -2.65 -19.20
CA GLY A 166 1.73 -3.58 -19.77
C GLY A 166 1.43 -4.81 -18.89
N ASP A 167 2.23 -5.06 -17.87
CA ASP A 167 1.98 -6.13 -16.91
C ASP A 167 0.65 -5.92 -16.17
N ARG A 168 -0.10 -7.02 -15.99
CA ARG A 168 -1.35 -6.98 -15.21
C ARG A 168 -1.05 -7.27 -13.75
N VAL A 169 -1.48 -6.35 -12.89
CA VAL A 169 -1.27 -6.42 -11.44
C VAL A 169 -2.60 -6.39 -10.68
N VAL A 170 -2.57 -6.89 -9.44
CA VAL A 170 -3.67 -6.81 -8.47
C VAL A 170 -3.16 -6.12 -7.22
N MET A 171 -3.65 -4.92 -6.95
CA MET A 171 -3.38 -4.20 -5.72
C MET A 171 -4.44 -4.49 -4.66
N ILE A 172 -4.03 -4.52 -3.40
CA ILE A 172 -4.91 -4.91 -2.30
C ILE A 172 -4.58 -4.14 -1.02
N GLY A 173 -5.61 -3.74 -0.28
CA GLY A 173 -5.43 -3.02 0.99
C GLY A 173 -6.70 -2.97 1.84
N PHE A 174 -6.64 -2.15 2.91
CA PHE A 174 -7.73 -1.86 3.82
C PHE A 174 -8.10 -0.36 3.83
N GLY A 175 -7.68 0.41 2.83
CA GLY A 175 -7.83 1.86 2.73
C GLY A 175 -9.25 2.35 2.39
N GLY A 176 -9.36 3.65 2.06
CA GLY A 176 -10.60 4.31 1.66
C GLY A 176 -11.18 3.79 0.35
N ARG A 177 -12.47 3.99 0.13
CA ARG A 177 -13.20 3.61 -1.09
C ARG A 177 -13.76 4.80 -1.83
N GLY A 178 -13.92 4.63 -3.12
CA GLY A 178 -14.56 5.60 -3.98
C GLY A 178 -14.84 5.03 -5.35
N ILE A 179 -15.37 5.89 -6.20
CA ILE A 179 -15.57 5.60 -7.61
C ILE A 179 -14.84 6.62 -8.47
N ALA A 180 -14.45 6.23 -9.65
CA ALA A 180 -13.56 7.01 -10.52
C ALA A 180 -14.08 8.42 -10.89
N SER A 181 -15.40 8.64 -10.91
CA SER A 181 -15.99 9.96 -11.15
C SER A 181 -15.99 10.89 -9.93
N VAL A 182 -15.83 10.34 -8.71
CA VAL A 182 -15.94 11.08 -7.43
C VAL A 182 -14.59 11.15 -6.71
N GLY A 183 -13.77 10.11 -6.82
CA GLY A 183 -12.61 9.86 -5.98
C GLY A 183 -12.98 9.15 -4.68
N GLU A 184 -12.03 9.06 -3.73
CA GLU A 184 -12.31 8.54 -2.40
C GLU A 184 -13.30 9.44 -1.66
N HIS A 185 -14.32 8.82 -1.04
CA HIS A 185 -15.29 9.53 -0.24
C HIS A 185 -15.89 8.64 0.86
N GLU A 186 -16.14 9.21 2.05
CA GLU A 186 -16.58 8.46 3.24
C GLU A 186 -17.88 7.67 3.05
N GLU A 187 -18.80 8.12 2.19
CA GLU A 187 -20.07 7.44 1.91
C GLU A 187 -19.87 6.06 1.23
N TYR A 188 -18.74 5.84 0.58
CA TYR A 188 -18.38 4.56 -0.04
C TYR A 188 -17.72 3.60 0.93
N HIS A 189 -17.26 4.07 2.09
CA HIS A 189 -16.55 3.26 3.05
C HIS A 189 -17.45 2.22 3.71
N ARG A 190 -16.92 1.04 3.92
CA ARG A 190 -17.53 -0.02 4.71
C ARG A 190 -16.46 -0.57 5.65
N HIS A 191 -16.69 -0.45 6.94
CA HIS A 191 -15.72 -0.78 7.97
C HIS A 191 -15.19 -2.21 7.83
N SER A 192 -13.88 -2.36 7.92
CA SER A 192 -13.11 -3.59 8.08
C SER A 192 -12.97 -4.55 6.90
N ASP A 193 -13.56 -4.32 5.75
CA ASP A 193 -13.41 -5.21 4.60
C ASP A 193 -12.22 -4.77 3.74
N LYS A 194 -11.27 -5.67 3.49
CA LYS A 194 -10.27 -5.45 2.44
C LYS A 194 -10.93 -5.49 1.06
N ALA A 195 -10.37 -4.73 0.12
CA ALA A 195 -10.72 -4.83 -1.28
C ALA A 195 -9.48 -4.87 -2.16
N ALA A 196 -9.64 -5.30 -3.38
CA ALA A 196 -8.59 -5.38 -4.38
C ALA A 196 -9.08 -4.82 -5.72
N ALA A 197 -8.16 -4.27 -6.49
CA ALA A 197 -8.41 -3.85 -7.86
C ALA A 197 -7.33 -4.41 -8.79
N GLU A 198 -7.71 -4.64 -10.03
CA GLU A 198 -6.79 -4.97 -11.12
C GLU A 198 -6.35 -3.67 -11.80
N ASN A 199 -5.16 -3.68 -12.37
CA ASN A 199 -4.74 -2.61 -13.27
C ASN A 199 -3.61 -3.12 -14.19
N ILE A 200 -3.16 -2.24 -15.09
CA ILE A 200 -2.03 -2.47 -15.99
C ILE A 200 -0.92 -1.49 -15.61
N VAL A 201 0.31 -1.99 -15.53
CA VAL A 201 1.49 -1.15 -15.27
C VAL A 201 1.60 -0.11 -16.38
N ASN A 202 1.63 1.16 -15.98
CA ASN A 202 1.64 2.31 -16.87
C ASN A 202 3.05 2.85 -17.09
N ASP A 203 3.88 2.83 -16.06
CA ASP A 203 5.26 3.33 -16.09
C ASP A 203 6.13 2.57 -15.07
N VAL A 204 7.42 2.47 -15.35
CA VAL A 204 8.40 1.77 -14.51
C VAL A 204 9.67 2.60 -14.44
N GLU A 205 10.24 2.71 -13.24
CA GLU A 205 11.57 3.25 -13.03
C GLU A 205 12.38 2.32 -12.11
N ASP A 206 13.48 1.82 -12.63
CA ASP A 206 14.41 0.94 -11.94
C ASP A 206 15.83 1.11 -12.53
N ALA A 207 16.78 0.28 -12.09
CA ALA A 207 18.15 0.34 -12.56
C ALA A 207 18.31 0.13 -14.08
N GLU A 208 17.34 -0.54 -14.72
CA GLU A 208 17.33 -0.81 -16.17
C GLU A 208 16.54 0.24 -16.96
N HIS A 209 15.60 0.93 -16.27
CA HIS A 209 14.78 2.00 -16.84
C HIS A 209 14.95 3.33 -16.07
N PRO A 210 16.18 3.89 -16.02
CA PRO A 210 16.41 5.13 -15.27
C PRO A 210 15.75 6.32 -15.96
N VAL A 211 15.08 7.17 -15.17
CA VAL A 211 14.57 8.46 -15.66
C VAL A 211 15.73 9.46 -15.80
N PRO A 212 15.88 10.14 -16.94
CA PRO A 212 17.12 10.86 -17.28
C PRO A 212 17.42 12.13 -16.47
N HIS A 213 16.60 12.54 -15.50
CA HIS A 213 16.69 13.92 -14.96
C HIS A 213 17.38 14.05 -13.59
N ASP A 214 17.65 12.99 -12.85
CA ASP A 214 18.34 13.09 -11.55
C ASP A 214 19.55 12.18 -11.36
N GLY A 215 19.76 11.24 -12.28
CA GLY A 215 20.94 10.36 -12.27
C GLY A 215 20.90 9.23 -11.24
N ASN A 216 19.81 9.08 -10.49
CA ASN A 216 19.56 7.95 -9.61
C ASN A 216 18.52 7.02 -10.25
N ALA A 217 18.76 5.73 -10.17
CA ALA A 217 17.75 4.75 -10.57
C ALA A 217 16.70 4.68 -9.46
N GLY A 218 15.45 4.99 -9.78
CA GLY A 218 14.34 4.76 -8.90
C GLY A 218 14.05 3.26 -8.75
N ASN A 219 13.12 2.93 -7.85
CA ASN A 219 12.68 1.56 -7.59
C ASN A 219 11.14 1.53 -7.47
N TRP A 220 10.45 1.99 -8.52
CA TRP A 220 8.99 2.09 -8.49
C TRP A 220 8.36 1.72 -9.83
N PHE A 221 7.06 1.41 -9.79
CA PHE A 221 6.18 1.37 -10.95
C PHE A 221 4.87 2.07 -10.63
N SER A 222 4.11 2.44 -11.67
CA SER A 222 2.82 3.07 -11.52
C SER A 222 1.72 2.36 -12.30
N VAL A 223 0.47 2.62 -11.90
CA VAL A 223 -0.73 2.29 -12.64
C VAL A 223 -1.60 3.54 -12.77
N LYS A 224 -2.41 3.61 -13.83
CA LYS A 224 -3.31 4.73 -14.08
C LYS A 224 -4.76 4.28 -14.11
N LEU A 225 -5.66 5.02 -13.49
CA LEU A 225 -7.10 4.77 -13.57
C LEU A 225 -7.63 5.24 -14.92
N ARG A 226 -7.85 4.29 -15.83
CA ARG A 226 -8.32 4.56 -17.19
C ARG A 226 -9.84 4.67 -17.24
N HIS A 227 -10.34 5.44 -18.16
CA HIS A 227 -11.76 5.43 -18.47
C HIS A 227 -12.13 4.15 -19.24
N GLU A 228 -13.37 3.69 -19.15
CA GLU A 228 -13.87 2.50 -19.85
C GLU A 228 -13.64 2.55 -21.35
N SER A 229 -13.75 3.76 -21.95
CA SER A 229 -13.48 4.00 -23.38
C SER A 229 -12.02 3.85 -23.78
N GLU A 230 -11.10 3.81 -22.82
CA GLU A 230 -9.66 3.59 -23.01
C GLU A 230 -9.26 2.11 -22.81
N GLY A 231 -10.25 1.23 -22.68
CA GLY A 231 -10.02 -0.21 -22.53
C GLY A 231 -9.68 -0.62 -21.10
N ALA A 232 -10.20 0.08 -20.10
CA ALA A 232 -10.05 -0.28 -18.69
C ALA A 232 -10.50 -1.72 -18.42
N LEU A 233 -9.84 -2.40 -17.49
CA LEU A 233 -10.22 -3.74 -17.04
C LEU A 233 -11.54 -3.67 -16.25
N ARG A 234 -12.32 -4.75 -16.26
CA ARG A 234 -13.59 -4.77 -15.51
C ARG A 234 -13.44 -4.47 -14.01
N LEU A 235 -12.36 -4.93 -13.39
CA LEU A 235 -12.06 -4.68 -11.97
C LEU A 235 -10.95 -3.65 -11.80
N GLU A 236 -10.78 -2.75 -12.77
CA GLU A 236 -9.78 -1.70 -12.67
C GLU A 236 -10.06 -0.75 -11.52
N GLY A 237 -9.00 -0.29 -10.90
CA GLY A 237 -9.00 0.70 -9.84
C GLY A 237 -7.60 1.16 -9.50
N ILE A 238 -7.54 2.08 -8.55
CA ILE A 238 -6.31 2.62 -7.94
C ILE A 238 -6.42 2.63 -6.42
N LEU A 239 -5.33 2.99 -5.75
CA LEU A 239 -5.25 3.06 -4.28
C LEU A 239 -6.14 4.17 -3.73
N GLY A 240 -6.73 3.93 -2.56
CA GLY A 240 -7.31 4.94 -1.69
C GLY A 240 -6.47 5.14 -0.43
N GLY A 241 -6.76 6.19 0.34
CA GLY A 241 -6.04 6.49 1.57
C GLY A 241 -6.14 5.36 2.59
N GLY A 242 -4.97 4.83 3.08
CA GLY A 242 -4.89 3.67 3.97
C GLY A 242 -4.64 2.33 3.26
N ASP A 243 -4.62 2.30 1.91
CA ASP A 243 -4.06 1.16 1.16
C ASP A 243 -2.54 1.11 1.28
N SER A 244 -1.93 2.18 1.71
CA SER A 244 -0.51 2.33 2.01
C SER A 244 0.05 1.13 2.77
N GLY A 245 1.15 0.56 2.27
CA GLY A 245 1.79 -0.63 2.84
C GLY A 245 1.11 -1.95 2.51
N GLY A 246 -0.06 -1.95 1.87
CA GLY A 246 -0.62 -3.14 1.24
C GLY A 246 0.27 -3.64 0.11
N SER A 247 -0.13 -4.71 -0.54
CA SER A 247 0.68 -5.36 -1.56
C SER A 247 0.04 -5.33 -2.93
N THR A 248 0.90 -5.21 -3.93
CA THR A 248 0.53 -5.37 -5.35
C THR A 248 1.17 -6.64 -5.87
N TRP A 249 0.35 -7.46 -6.52
CA TRP A 249 0.66 -8.82 -6.91
C TRP A 249 0.72 -8.97 -8.41
N LEU A 250 1.67 -9.80 -8.85
CA LEU A 250 1.84 -10.22 -10.24
C LEU A 250 1.67 -11.74 -10.32
N ARG A 251 1.16 -12.24 -11.45
CA ARG A 251 1.06 -13.66 -11.70
C ARG A 251 2.30 -14.16 -12.44
N VAL A 252 2.96 -15.16 -11.87
CA VAL A 252 4.14 -15.83 -12.43
C VAL A 252 3.76 -17.28 -12.76
N GLY A 253 3.50 -17.57 -14.02
CA GLY A 253 2.94 -18.86 -14.42
C GLY A 253 1.58 -19.11 -13.78
N ASP A 254 1.47 -20.15 -12.95
CA ASP A 254 0.26 -20.46 -12.17
C ASP A 254 0.28 -19.91 -10.75
N ASP A 255 1.39 -19.38 -10.28
CA ASP A 255 1.58 -18.83 -8.96
C ASP A 255 1.38 -17.30 -8.92
N TRP A 256 1.33 -16.76 -7.69
CA TRP A 256 1.27 -15.32 -7.42
C TRP A 256 2.47 -14.89 -6.58
N ALA A 257 3.04 -13.75 -6.93
CA ALA A 257 4.13 -13.13 -6.18
C ALA A 257 3.81 -11.65 -5.88
N ILE A 258 4.32 -11.15 -4.76
CA ILE A 258 4.24 -9.72 -4.42
C ILE A 258 5.27 -8.98 -5.27
N ALA A 259 4.79 -8.12 -6.16
CA ALA A 259 5.60 -7.31 -7.06
C ALA A 259 5.96 -5.94 -6.45
N GLY A 260 5.07 -5.39 -5.62
CA GLY A 260 5.26 -4.08 -5.02
C GLY A 260 4.53 -3.88 -3.70
N VAL A 261 4.95 -2.84 -2.99
CA VAL A 261 4.29 -2.30 -1.80
C VAL A 261 3.57 -1.02 -2.19
N ASN A 262 2.30 -0.92 -1.83
CA ASN A 262 1.47 0.26 -2.10
C ASN A 262 2.05 1.47 -1.37
N SER A 263 2.41 2.51 -2.11
CA SER A 263 3.04 3.72 -1.57
C SER A 263 2.08 4.91 -1.60
N ASN A 264 1.98 5.59 -2.72
CA ASN A 264 1.22 6.82 -2.81
C ASN A 264 0.42 6.92 -4.11
N GLY A 265 -0.25 8.06 -4.31
CA GLY A 265 -0.94 8.41 -5.55
C GLY A 265 -0.77 9.87 -5.89
N ASN A 266 -1.10 10.23 -7.11
CA ASN A 266 -1.27 11.61 -7.54
C ASN A 266 -2.73 11.88 -7.93
N GLY A 267 -3.11 13.15 -7.90
CA GLY A 267 -4.47 13.58 -8.25
C GLY A 267 -5.47 13.37 -7.11
N ASP A 268 -6.74 13.30 -7.50
CA ASP A 268 -7.91 13.23 -6.60
C ASP A 268 -8.55 11.83 -6.59
N GLU A 269 -7.77 10.77 -6.85
CA GLU A 269 -8.20 9.37 -7.04
C GLU A 269 -9.34 9.24 -8.06
N ARG A 270 -9.28 9.99 -9.15
CA ARG A 270 -10.27 10.00 -10.24
C ARG A 270 -9.71 9.43 -11.53
N TYR A 271 -10.55 9.34 -12.56
CA TYR A 271 -10.08 9.02 -13.90
C TYR A 271 -8.86 9.86 -14.28
N GLY A 272 -7.80 9.19 -14.72
CA GLY A 272 -6.51 9.78 -15.06
C GLY A 272 -5.52 9.91 -13.92
N SER A 273 -5.93 9.72 -12.65
CA SER A 273 -5.00 9.66 -11.50
C SER A 273 -4.16 8.39 -11.54
N GLU A 274 -3.00 8.43 -10.92
CA GLU A 274 -2.04 7.33 -10.86
C GLU A 274 -1.78 6.91 -9.41
N SER A 275 -1.43 5.64 -9.24
CA SER A 275 -0.90 5.10 -7.99
C SER A 275 0.50 4.55 -8.21
N PHE A 276 1.38 4.72 -7.21
CA PHE A 276 2.78 4.34 -7.25
C PHE A 276 3.09 3.27 -6.22
N PHE A 277 4.01 2.39 -6.56
CA PHE A 277 4.37 1.21 -5.79
C PHE A 277 5.89 1.10 -5.69
N ALA A 278 6.41 0.82 -4.49
CA ALA A 278 7.80 0.46 -4.31
C ALA A 278 8.03 -0.98 -4.80
N GLN A 279 8.96 -1.20 -5.74
CA GLN A 279 9.25 -2.51 -6.29
C GLN A 279 9.93 -3.41 -5.25
N VAL A 280 9.50 -4.67 -5.19
CA VAL A 280 10.08 -5.68 -4.31
C VAL A 280 11.35 -6.28 -4.91
N SER A 281 11.42 -6.42 -6.24
CA SER A 281 12.58 -6.98 -6.94
C SER A 281 13.86 -6.17 -6.73
N GLY A 282 13.77 -4.85 -6.63
CA GLY A 282 14.93 -3.98 -6.37
C GLY A 282 15.47 -4.03 -4.93
N VAL A 283 14.75 -4.69 -3.99
CA VAL A 283 15.12 -4.74 -2.56
C VAL A 283 15.16 -6.16 -2.00
N GLN A 284 15.17 -7.17 -2.85
CA GLN A 284 15.08 -8.58 -2.47
C GLN A 284 16.20 -9.02 -1.51
N GLU A 285 17.43 -8.55 -1.70
CA GLU A 285 18.55 -8.86 -0.82
C GLU A 285 18.31 -8.33 0.60
N TRP A 286 17.86 -7.08 0.70
CA TRP A 286 17.53 -6.45 1.98
C TRP A 286 16.43 -7.23 2.73
N ILE A 287 15.42 -7.73 2.02
CA ILE A 287 14.35 -8.55 2.61
C ILE A 287 14.89 -9.93 3.02
N ALA A 288 15.64 -10.61 2.14
CA ALA A 288 16.15 -11.96 2.37
C ALA A 288 17.10 -12.06 3.58
N GLU A 289 17.93 -11.03 3.79
CA GLU A 289 18.81 -10.95 4.96
C GLU A 289 18.05 -10.90 6.29
N ARG A 290 16.85 -10.28 6.29
CA ARG A 290 16.02 -10.04 7.49
C ARG A 290 14.97 -11.10 7.70
N VAL A 291 14.52 -11.71 6.62
CA VAL A 291 13.51 -12.77 6.62
C VAL A 291 14.07 -14.02 5.89
N PRO A 292 15.06 -14.70 6.48
CA PRO A 292 15.63 -15.90 5.88
C PRO A 292 14.53 -16.94 5.59
N GLY A 293 14.55 -17.47 4.36
CA GLY A 293 13.57 -18.45 3.91
C GLY A 293 12.32 -17.86 3.22
N VAL A 294 12.25 -16.53 3.06
CA VAL A 294 11.28 -15.93 2.14
C VAL A 294 11.50 -16.51 0.73
N ARG A 295 10.40 -16.80 0.02
CA ARG A 295 10.48 -17.37 -1.33
C ARG A 295 10.44 -16.27 -2.37
N PHE A 296 11.19 -16.45 -3.45
CA PHE A 296 11.16 -15.59 -4.62
C PHE A 296 10.66 -16.38 -5.84
N LEU A 297 10.01 -15.67 -6.77
CA LEU A 297 9.56 -16.15 -8.07
C LEU A 297 9.83 -15.06 -9.12
N GLY A 298 10.36 -15.46 -10.28
CA GLY A 298 10.63 -14.57 -11.41
C GLY A 298 10.52 -15.29 -12.74
#